data_ee2f2fdeebb59f7cfaaf3c95bc66ba30
#
_entry.id   ee2f2fdeebb59f7cfaaf3c95bc66ba30
#
_cell.length_a   1.000
_cell.length_b   1.000
_cell.length_c   1.000
_cell.angle_alpha   90.00
_cell.angle_beta   90.00
_cell.angle_gamma   90.00
#
_symmetry.space_group_name_H-M   'P 1'
#
loop_
_entity.id
_entity.type
_entity.pdbx_description
1 polymer ?
#
loop_
_entity_poly.entity_id
_entity_poly.type
_entity_poly.pdbx_seq_one_letter_code
_entity_poly.pdbx_strand_id
1 'polypeptide(L)'
;GRMEMDRVPRAGYEIVGLPIKGLNRKNPLKNIPVAVNLVKSLILAKRTIKRFNPDIAIGVGGYASAPVLKEAQKAGIPTLIQEQNSYPGVTNKLLAKHVNKICVAYPDMEQFFPKEKIILTGNPIRKDLEHMNVTKEEAIYHFRLPSQSDKILLVLGGSLGARTINESVKSHLIDLAEAGVTLIWQTGKSYIDEARDAIDRVPQLHCHVTDFIERMDYAYVAADLVISRAGALSISEICLLRKPAILVPSPNVAEDHQTKNAKALSMRGAADLITDAEANEKLIPEAIEALDRPKQLEDMGNAAGKLATPNAAEHIVRQVEIVLGLNS
;
A
#
# COMPACT_ATOMS: atom_id res chain seq x y z
N GLY A 1 17.42 -0.38 -13.51
CA GLY A 1 16.53 0.73 -13.21
C GLY A 1 15.55 0.35 -12.12
N ARG A 2 14.95 1.33 -11.49
CA ARG A 2 13.84 1.11 -10.57
C ARG A 2 12.54 1.16 -11.36
N MET A 3 11.49 0.54 -10.85
CA MET A 3 10.18 0.45 -11.49
C MET A 3 9.62 1.83 -11.91
N GLU A 4 9.87 2.87 -11.11
CA GLU A 4 9.42 4.23 -11.38
C GLU A 4 10.00 4.78 -12.70
N MET A 5 11.27 4.45 -13.01
CA MET A 5 11.93 4.89 -14.24
C MET A 5 11.25 4.38 -15.51
N ASP A 6 10.49 3.29 -15.43
CA ASP A 6 9.74 2.72 -16.55
C ASP A 6 8.27 3.18 -16.53
N ARG A 7 7.65 3.21 -15.34
CA ARG A 7 6.20 3.48 -15.22
C ARG A 7 5.83 4.95 -15.34
N VAL A 8 6.65 5.86 -14.79
CA VAL A 8 6.36 7.30 -14.83
C VAL A 8 6.35 7.85 -16.26
N PRO A 9 7.36 7.54 -17.12
CA PRO A 9 7.30 7.93 -18.53
C PRO A 9 6.11 7.34 -19.29
N ARG A 10 5.72 6.09 -19.01
CA ARG A 10 4.52 5.46 -19.61
C ARG A 10 3.22 6.16 -19.23
N ALA A 11 3.20 6.81 -18.08
CA ALA A 11 2.09 7.64 -17.64
C ALA A 11 2.11 9.07 -18.22
N GLY A 12 3.07 9.40 -19.10
CA GLY A 12 3.18 10.69 -19.78
C GLY A 12 3.95 11.76 -19.01
N TYR A 13 4.67 11.40 -17.93
CA TYR A 13 5.41 12.36 -17.12
C TYR A 13 6.93 12.22 -17.30
N GLU A 14 7.63 13.35 -17.30
CA GLU A 14 9.09 13.37 -17.26
C GLU A 14 9.59 12.87 -15.90
N ILE A 15 10.72 12.14 -15.90
CA ILE A 15 11.35 11.67 -14.67
C ILE A 15 12.86 11.95 -14.68
N VAL A 16 13.37 12.42 -13.54
CA VAL A 16 14.81 12.61 -13.32
C VAL A 16 15.27 11.69 -12.19
N GLY A 17 16.13 10.74 -12.51
CA GLY A 17 16.72 9.83 -11.54
C GLY A 17 17.81 10.50 -10.71
N LEU A 18 17.68 10.46 -9.38
CA LEU A 18 18.74 10.92 -8.46
C LEU A 18 19.62 9.74 -8.01
N PRO A 19 20.97 9.89 -7.98
CA PRO A 19 21.88 8.82 -7.56
C PRO A 19 21.93 8.61 -6.05
N ILE A 20 20.78 8.78 -5.37
CA ILE A 20 20.70 8.68 -3.91
C ILE A 20 20.50 7.23 -3.47
N LYS A 21 21.12 6.88 -2.35
CA LYS A 21 20.99 5.56 -1.70
C LYS A 21 20.72 5.75 -0.21
N GLY A 22 20.06 4.78 0.39
CA GLY A 22 19.86 4.75 1.83
C GLY A 22 21.17 4.53 2.59
N LEU A 23 21.22 5.01 3.83
CA LEU A 23 22.33 4.80 4.73
C LEU A 23 22.43 3.32 5.14
N ASN A 24 23.64 2.78 5.14
CA ASN A 24 23.91 1.46 5.71
C ASN A 24 24.06 1.58 7.23
N ARG A 25 23.06 1.10 7.97
CA ARG A 25 23.03 1.18 9.44
C ARG A 25 23.98 0.17 10.12
N LYS A 26 24.32 -0.94 9.41
CA LYS A 26 25.17 -2.01 9.96
C LYS A 26 26.68 -1.71 9.80
N ASN A 27 27.07 -0.93 8.81
CA ASN A 27 28.48 -0.63 8.53
C ASN A 27 28.66 0.83 8.12
N PRO A 28 29.09 1.72 9.04
CA PRO A 28 29.28 3.15 8.77
C PRO A 28 30.29 3.46 7.65
N LEU A 29 31.34 2.64 7.48
CA LEU A 29 32.36 2.85 6.44
C LEU A 29 31.79 2.71 5.03
N LYS A 30 30.71 1.94 4.83
CA LYS A 30 29.98 1.84 3.57
C LYS A 30 29.16 3.08 3.22
N ASN A 31 29.12 4.09 4.10
CA ASN A 31 28.36 5.32 3.88
C ASN A 31 29.16 6.41 3.16
N ILE A 32 30.48 6.27 2.92
CA ILE A 32 31.26 7.24 2.16
C ILE A 32 30.68 7.44 0.75
N PRO A 33 30.39 6.39 -0.05
CA PRO A 33 29.71 6.55 -1.35
C PRO A 33 28.30 7.15 -1.23
N VAL A 34 27.60 6.92 -0.11
CA VAL A 34 26.27 7.50 0.14
C VAL A 34 26.37 9.01 0.32
N ALA A 35 27.38 9.51 1.05
CA ALA A 35 27.62 10.95 1.21
C ALA A 35 27.94 11.61 -0.14
N VAL A 36 28.80 11.01 -0.96
CA VAL A 36 29.12 11.50 -2.30
C VAL A 36 27.86 11.54 -3.18
N ASN A 37 27.05 10.49 -3.15
CA ASN A 37 25.80 10.42 -3.89
C ASN A 37 24.77 11.45 -3.40
N LEU A 38 24.74 11.74 -2.10
CA LEU A 38 23.88 12.79 -1.55
C LEU A 38 24.28 14.17 -2.11
N VAL A 39 25.58 14.51 -2.14
CA VAL A 39 26.06 15.77 -2.73
C VAL A 39 25.71 15.86 -4.20
N LYS A 40 25.95 14.79 -4.98
CA LYS A 40 25.56 14.72 -6.40
C LYS A 40 24.05 14.92 -6.57
N SER A 41 23.24 14.30 -5.71
CA SER A 41 21.78 14.43 -5.74
C SER A 41 21.31 15.85 -5.41
N LEU A 42 21.95 16.54 -4.45
CA LEU A 42 21.67 17.96 -4.14
C LEU A 42 21.99 18.86 -5.34
N ILE A 43 23.15 18.67 -5.99
CA ILE A 43 23.53 19.46 -7.18
C ILE A 43 22.54 19.22 -8.32
N LEU A 44 22.16 17.97 -8.57
CA LEU A 44 21.21 17.62 -9.61
C LEU A 44 19.81 18.15 -9.30
N ALA A 45 19.34 18.02 -8.07
CA ALA A 45 18.06 18.58 -7.61
C ALA A 45 18.01 20.10 -7.80
N LYS A 46 19.08 20.82 -7.40
CA LYS A 46 19.19 22.28 -7.61
C LYS A 46 19.10 22.67 -9.10
N ARG A 47 19.80 21.92 -9.98
CA ARG A 47 19.75 22.16 -11.44
C ARG A 47 18.35 21.87 -12.01
N THR A 48 17.72 20.80 -11.57
CA THR A 48 16.37 20.40 -12.00
C THR A 48 15.35 21.45 -11.57
N ILE A 49 15.35 21.88 -10.32
CA ILE A 49 14.48 22.95 -9.80
C ILE A 49 14.66 24.25 -10.59
N LYS A 50 15.91 24.67 -10.80
CA LYS A 50 16.19 25.90 -11.57
C LYS A 50 15.70 25.82 -13.03
N ARG A 51 15.80 24.64 -13.66
CA ARG A 51 15.37 24.44 -15.05
C ARG A 51 13.83 24.35 -15.16
N PHE A 52 13.21 23.59 -14.24
CA PHE A 52 11.78 23.33 -14.25
C PHE A 52 10.97 24.52 -13.71
N ASN A 53 11.57 25.30 -12.79
CA ASN A 53 10.97 26.48 -12.12
C ASN A 53 9.57 26.18 -11.56
N PRO A 54 9.43 25.22 -10.61
CA PRO A 54 8.13 24.83 -10.08
C PRO A 54 7.54 25.91 -9.13
N ASP A 55 6.23 26.01 -9.10
CA ASP A 55 5.51 26.84 -8.13
C ASP A 55 5.46 26.19 -6.74
N ILE A 56 5.51 24.86 -6.68
CA ILE A 56 5.53 24.06 -5.45
C ILE A 56 6.33 22.79 -5.66
N ALA A 57 6.94 22.25 -4.60
CA ALA A 57 7.55 20.94 -4.60
C ALA A 57 6.87 20.02 -3.58
N ILE A 58 6.45 18.83 -4.04
CA ILE A 58 5.74 17.84 -3.22
C ILE A 58 6.65 16.63 -2.98
N GLY A 59 6.84 16.24 -1.73
CA GLY A 59 7.57 15.06 -1.32
C GLY A 59 6.63 13.95 -0.87
N VAL A 60 6.72 12.79 -1.51
CA VAL A 60 5.92 11.60 -1.17
C VAL A 60 6.76 10.54 -0.42
N GLY A 61 7.78 10.99 0.30
CA GLY A 61 8.68 10.09 1.03
C GLY A 61 9.81 9.54 0.17
N GLY A 62 10.52 8.56 0.71
CA GLY A 62 11.71 7.99 0.09
C GLY A 62 12.94 8.90 0.13
N TYR A 63 14.09 8.36 -0.27
CA TYR A 63 15.37 9.11 -0.18
C TYR A 63 15.45 10.28 -1.17
N ALA A 64 14.76 10.19 -2.31
CA ALA A 64 14.79 11.21 -3.35
C ALA A 64 14.09 12.52 -2.93
N SER A 65 13.10 12.46 -2.05
CA SER A 65 12.39 13.65 -1.57
C SER A 65 13.29 14.61 -0.80
N ALA A 66 14.26 14.10 -0.01
CA ALA A 66 15.11 14.94 0.83
C ALA A 66 15.92 16.00 0.04
N PRO A 67 16.74 15.65 -0.98
CA PRO A 67 17.51 16.64 -1.73
C PRO A 67 16.62 17.60 -2.52
N VAL A 68 15.49 17.11 -3.09
CA VAL A 68 14.58 17.94 -3.88
C VAL A 68 13.91 18.99 -3.01
N LEU A 69 13.25 18.60 -1.93
CA LEU A 69 12.56 19.53 -1.06
C LEU A 69 13.52 20.50 -0.35
N LYS A 70 14.71 20.02 0.04
CA LYS A 70 15.73 20.90 0.64
C LYS A 70 16.19 22.01 -0.33
N GLU A 71 16.43 21.70 -1.58
CA GLU A 71 16.83 22.69 -2.57
C GLU A 71 15.66 23.59 -3.00
N ALA A 72 14.42 23.07 -3.03
CA ALA A 72 13.21 23.89 -3.22
C ALA A 72 13.05 24.92 -2.10
N GLN A 73 13.16 24.49 -0.83
CA GLN A 73 13.11 25.37 0.33
C GLN A 73 14.18 26.48 0.29
N LYS A 74 15.42 26.13 -0.09
CA LYS A 74 16.51 27.12 -0.28
C LYS A 74 16.20 28.15 -1.39
N ALA A 75 15.46 27.71 -2.41
CA ALA A 75 15.05 28.59 -3.51
C ALA A 75 13.80 29.42 -3.19
N GLY A 76 13.23 29.30 -1.98
CA GLY A 76 12.00 30.00 -1.57
C GLY A 76 10.73 29.39 -2.16
N ILE A 77 10.81 28.19 -2.76
CA ILE A 77 9.67 27.48 -3.34
C ILE A 77 8.89 26.80 -2.23
N PRO A 78 7.56 26.98 -2.15
CA PRO A 78 6.71 26.28 -1.19
C PRO A 78 6.88 24.75 -1.28
N THR A 79 6.77 24.07 -0.14
CA THR A 79 6.91 22.62 -0.08
C THR A 79 5.82 21.95 0.72
N LEU A 80 5.37 20.78 0.26
CA LEU A 80 4.42 19.91 0.91
C LEU A 80 4.98 18.51 1.01
N ILE A 81 4.72 17.80 2.10
CA ILE A 81 4.98 16.36 2.20
C ILE A 81 3.69 15.58 2.40
N GLN A 82 3.66 14.36 1.86
CA GLN A 82 2.62 13.39 2.11
C GLN A 82 3.25 12.16 2.79
N GLU A 83 2.68 11.74 3.93
CA GLU A 83 3.10 10.55 4.67
C GLU A 83 2.02 9.49 4.59
N GLN A 84 2.38 8.34 4.02
CA GLN A 84 1.47 7.25 3.73
C GLN A 84 1.25 6.30 4.90
N ASN A 85 2.18 6.23 5.85
CA ASN A 85 2.22 5.23 6.90
C ASN A 85 1.83 5.81 8.26
N SER A 86 1.38 4.95 9.16
CA SER A 86 1.11 5.30 10.55
C SER A 86 2.39 5.63 11.34
N TYR A 87 3.56 5.28 10.81
CA TYR A 87 4.86 5.64 11.34
C TYR A 87 5.72 6.28 10.24
N PRO A 88 6.04 7.58 10.36
CA PRO A 88 6.67 8.31 9.28
C PRO A 88 8.12 7.92 9.04
N GLY A 89 8.49 7.95 7.76
CA GLY A 89 9.87 7.74 7.33
C GLY A 89 10.81 8.84 7.83
N VAL A 90 12.10 8.51 8.00
CA VAL A 90 13.14 9.45 8.46
C VAL A 90 13.19 10.71 7.61
N THR A 91 13.05 10.57 6.29
CA THR A 91 13.06 11.72 5.35
C THR A 91 11.96 12.72 5.68
N ASN A 92 10.72 12.26 5.87
CA ASN A 92 9.59 13.14 6.18
C ASN A 92 9.75 13.80 7.55
N LYS A 93 10.27 13.07 8.55
CA LYS A 93 10.59 13.66 9.88
C LYS A 93 11.61 14.80 9.79
N LEU A 94 12.66 14.63 8.98
CA LEU A 94 13.71 15.64 8.79
C LEU A 94 13.19 16.89 8.05
N LEU A 95 12.27 16.71 7.10
CA LEU A 95 11.71 17.79 6.30
C LEU A 95 10.58 18.54 7.00
N ALA A 96 9.87 17.91 7.91
CA ALA A 96 8.65 18.39 8.54
C ALA A 96 8.74 19.81 9.10
N LYS A 97 9.88 20.17 9.70
CA LYS A 97 10.08 21.49 10.30
C LYS A 97 9.97 22.64 9.29
N HIS A 98 10.37 22.40 8.05
CA HIS A 98 10.54 23.45 7.04
C HIS A 98 9.50 23.42 5.92
N VAL A 99 8.64 22.38 5.84
CA VAL A 99 7.55 22.34 4.86
C VAL A 99 6.38 23.23 5.26
N ASN A 100 5.58 23.64 4.29
CA ASN A 100 4.38 24.46 4.51
C ASN A 100 3.22 23.62 5.06
N LYS A 101 3.00 22.42 4.52
CA LYS A 101 1.94 21.49 4.93
C LYS A 101 2.42 20.06 4.93
N ILE A 102 1.78 19.24 5.78
CA ILE A 102 2.04 17.82 5.95
C ILE A 102 0.71 17.08 5.82
N CYS A 103 0.49 16.47 4.67
CA CYS A 103 -0.65 15.60 4.42
C CYS A 103 -0.35 14.21 4.99
N VAL A 104 -1.21 13.70 5.84
CA VAL A 104 -1.03 12.40 6.49
C VAL A 104 -2.20 11.46 6.22
N ALA A 105 -1.92 10.15 6.20
CA ALA A 105 -2.95 9.14 5.99
C ALA A 105 -3.55 8.60 7.28
N TYR A 106 -2.92 8.84 8.42
CA TYR A 106 -3.35 8.32 9.73
C TYR A 106 -3.53 9.47 10.72
N PRO A 107 -4.44 9.34 11.69
CA PRO A 107 -4.55 10.25 12.82
C PRO A 107 -3.34 10.12 13.77
N ASP A 108 -3.29 10.95 14.79
CA ASP A 108 -2.33 10.91 15.89
C ASP A 108 -0.86 11.10 15.43
N MET A 109 -0.65 11.87 14.34
CA MET A 109 0.66 12.13 13.77
C MET A 109 1.40 13.31 14.43
N GLU A 110 0.79 14.04 15.35
CA GLU A 110 1.37 15.15 16.13
C GLU A 110 2.54 14.72 17.04
N GLN A 111 2.65 13.44 17.36
CA GLN A 111 3.81 12.89 18.04
C GLN A 111 5.08 12.90 17.17
N PHE A 112 4.94 13.08 15.86
CA PHE A 112 6.04 13.04 14.89
C PHE A 112 6.25 14.35 14.14
N PHE A 113 5.19 15.15 14.01
CA PHE A 113 5.16 16.34 13.17
C PHE A 113 4.57 17.55 13.90
N PRO A 114 4.94 18.77 13.51
CA PRO A 114 4.31 20.00 14.02
C PRO A 114 2.80 20.00 13.76
N LYS A 115 2.01 20.06 14.83
CA LYS A 115 0.54 19.91 14.80
C LYS A 115 -0.14 20.92 13.83
N GLU A 116 0.34 22.15 13.80
CA GLU A 116 -0.21 23.24 12.98
C GLU A 116 -0.02 23.03 11.47
N LYS A 117 0.82 22.07 11.07
CA LYS A 117 1.08 21.75 9.67
C LYS A 117 0.37 20.48 9.20
N ILE A 118 -0.15 19.67 10.11
CA ILE A 118 -0.76 18.38 9.81
C ILE A 118 -2.16 18.57 9.25
N ILE A 119 -2.44 17.87 8.15
CA ILE A 119 -3.77 17.73 7.58
C ILE A 119 -4.02 16.23 7.31
N LEU A 120 -5.08 15.68 7.87
CA LEU A 120 -5.51 14.32 7.58
C LEU A 120 -6.20 14.31 6.22
N THR A 121 -5.50 13.81 5.20
CA THR A 121 -5.99 13.74 3.81
C THR A 121 -6.24 12.32 3.34
N GLY A 122 -5.68 11.33 3.99
CA GLY A 122 -5.65 9.96 3.51
C GLY A 122 -4.53 9.71 2.49
N ASN A 123 -4.54 8.51 1.92
CA ASN A 123 -3.66 8.11 0.81
C ASN A 123 -4.42 8.16 -0.50
N PRO A 124 -3.88 8.78 -1.56
CA PRO A 124 -4.44 8.67 -2.90
C PRO A 124 -4.46 7.20 -3.34
N ILE A 125 -5.61 6.69 -3.65
CA ILE A 125 -5.80 5.37 -4.24
C ILE A 125 -6.22 5.49 -5.70
N ARG A 126 -6.40 4.37 -6.37
CA ARG A 126 -6.84 4.36 -7.76
C ARG A 126 -8.29 4.83 -7.87
N LYS A 127 -8.58 5.66 -8.87
CA LYS A 127 -9.93 6.23 -9.10
C LYS A 127 -10.99 5.16 -9.40
N ASP A 128 -10.60 4.04 -10.03
CA ASP A 128 -11.48 2.91 -10.31
C ASP A 128 -12.02 2.24 -9.04
N LEU A 129 -11.32 2.37 -7.91
CA LEU A 129 -11.77 1.89 -6.61
C LEU A 129 -12.61 2.93 -5.83
N GLU A 130 -12.46 4.22 -6.11
CA GLU A 130 -13.27 5.28 -5.47
C GLU A 130 -14.68 5.36 -6.06
N HIS A 131 -14.85 4.99 -7.35
CA HIS A 131 -16.11 5.09 -8.08
C HIS A 131 -16.51 3.77 -8.73
N MET A 132 -16.52 2.70 -7.93
CA MET A 132 -16.89 1.37 -8.43
C MET A 132 -18.37 1.32 -8.85
N ASN A 133 -18.61 0.76 -10.03
CA ASN A 133 -19.94 0.44 -10.52
C ASN A 133 -19.94 -1.01 -11.03
N VAL A 134 -19.62 -1.93 -10.13
CA VAL A 134 -19.49 -3.38 -10.41
C VAL A 134 -20.35 -4.13 -9.41
N THR A 135 -21.16 -5.07 -9.87
CA THR A 135 -21.93 -5.97 -9.01
C THR A 135 -21.12 -7.21 -8.63
N LYS A 136 -21.53 -7.91 -7.56
CA LYS A 136 -20.86 -9.15 -7.12
C LYS A 136 -21.00 -10.24 -8.19
N GLU A 137 -22.13 -10.29 -8.90
CA GLU A 137 -22.38 -11.22 -10.00
C GLU A 137 -21.44 -11.00 -11.17
N GLU A 138 -21.25 -9.75 -11.58
CA GLU A 138 -20.29 -9.38 -12.64
C GLU A 138 -18.87 -9.74 -12.25
N ALA A 139 -18.49 -9.52 -10.98
CA ALA A 139 -17.18 -9.86 -10.47
C ALA A 139 -16.96 -11.39 -10.44
N ILE A 140 -17.92 -12.16 -9.98
CA ILE A 140 -17.90 -13.63 -10.00
C ILE A 140 -17.73 -14.14 -11.43
N TYR A 141 -18.51 -13.60 -12.38
CA TYR A 141 -18.43 -13.97 -13.78
C TYR A 141 -17.06 -13.63 -14.39
N HIS A 142 -16.51 -12.44 -14.07
CA HIS A 142 -15.19 -12.01 -14.55
C HIS A 142 -14.08 -13.00 -14.19
N PHE A 143 -14.07 -13.48 -12.95
CA PHE A 143 -13.10 -14.46 -12.47
C PHE A 143 -13.47 -15.91 -12.78
N ARG A 144 -14.59 -16.14 -13.49
CA ARG A 144 -15.11 -17.48 -13.82
C ARG A 144 -15.30 -18.36 -12.58
N LEU A 145 -15.78 -17.76 -11.50
CA LEU A 145 -16.08 -18.47 -10.27
C LEU A 145 -17.50 -19.08 -10.33
N PRO A 146 -17.78 -20.09 -9.50
CA PRO A 146 -19.15 -20.62 -9.38
C PRO A 146 -20.13 -19.52 -8.95
N SER A 147 -21.30 -19.46 -9.59
CA SER A 147 -22.31 -18.41 -9.31
C SER A 147 -22.88 -18.44 -7.88
N GLN A 148 -22.75 -19.57 -7.20
CA GLN A 148 -23.22 -19.78 -5.82
C GLN A 148 -22.10 -19.66 -4.79
N SER A 149 -20.94 -19.05 -5.14
CA SER A 149 -19.85 -18.85 -4.19
C SER A 149 -20.25 -17.83 -3.13
N ASP A 150 -20.35 -18.27 -1.90
CA ASP A 150 -20.71 -17.48 -0.71
C ASP A 150 -19.55 -17.27 0.27
N LYS A 151 -18.38 -17.91 0.02
CA LYS A 151 -17.15 -17.79 0.77
C LYS A 151 -15.98 -17.52 -0.19
N ILE A 152 -15.81 -16.28 -0.60
CA ILE A 152 -14.75 -15.90 -1.58
C ILE A 152 -13.58 -15.28 -0.82
N LEU A 153 -12.45 -15.96 -0.83
CA LEU A 153 -11.17 -15.50 -0.27
C LEU A 153 -10.31 -14.85 -1.35
N LEU A 154 -9.97 -13.58 -1.18
CA LEU A 154 -9.01 -12.87 -2.03
C LEU A 154 -7.65 -12.84 -1.35
N VAL A 155 -6.64 -13.40 -1.99
CA VAL A 155 -5.25 -13.40 -1.50
C VAL A 155 -4.37 -12.53 -2.39
N LEU A 156 -3.75 -11.51 -1.79
CA LEU A 156 -2.92 -10.53 -2.47
C LEU A 156 -1.47 -10.59 -1.97
N GLY A 157 -0.57 -11.09 -2.80
CA GLY A 157 0.88 -11.08 -2.56
C GLY A 157 1.56 -9.75 -2.90
N GLY A 158 0.82 -8.78 -3.45
CA GLY A 158 1.40 -7.57 -4.04
C GLY A 158 2.10 -7.83 -5.39
N SER A 159 2.65 -6.79 -6.02
CA SER A 159 3.22 -6.87 -7.39
C SER A 159 4.46 -7.79 -7.52
N LEU A 160 5.17 -8.03 -6.44
CA LEU A 160 6.35 -8.91 -6.40
C LEU A 160 6.04 -10.29 -5.84
N GLY A 161 4.82 -10.51 -5.35
CA GLY A 161 4.43 -11.70 -4.60
C GLY A 161 4.87 -11.63 -3.13
N ALA A 162 4.25 -12.46 -2.30
CA ALA A 162 4.56 -12.64 -0.88
C ALA A 162 4.77 -14.12 -0.61
N ARG A 163 6.03 -14.57 -0.62
CA ARG A 163 6.35 -16.00 -0.56
C ARG A 163 5.69 -16.70 0.63
N THR A 164 5.78 -16.14 1.82
CA THR A 164 5.18 -16.72 3.03
C THR A 164 3.66 -16.91 2.89
N ILE A 165 2.95 -15.89 2.37
CA ILE A 165 1.52 -15.98 2.11
C ILE A 165 1.23 -17.08 1.07
N ASN A 166 1.99 -17.10 -0.03
CA ASN A 166 1.83 -18.11 -1.07
C ASN A 166 2.08 -19.55 -0.56
N GLU A 167 3.11 -19.75 0.24
CA GLU A 167 3.40 -21.07 0.85
C GLU A 167 2.29 -21.48 1.81
N SER A 168 1.76 -20.57 2.60
CA SER A 168 0.63 -20.83 3.49
C SER A 168 -0.61 -21.27 2.70
N VAL A 169 -0.97 -20.55 1.63
CA VAL A 169 -2.08 -20.95 0.75
C VAL A 169 -1.84 -22.32 0.12
N LYS A 170 -0.66 -22.55 -0.46
CA LYS A 170 -0.30 -23.82 -1.09
C LYS A 170 -0.43 -25.01 -0.14
N SER A 171 -0.02 -24.84 1.11
CA SER A 171 -0.04 -25.91 2.11
C SER A 171 -1.46 -26.30 2.56
N HIS A 172 -2.46 -25.43 2.34
CA HIS A 172 -3.84 -25.63 2.83
C HIS A 172 -4.88 -25.62 1.71
N LEU A 173 -4.49 -25.94 0.46
CA LEU A 173 -5.45 -25.99 -0.67
C LEU A 173 -6.57 -27.02 -0.44
N ILE A 174 -6.26 -28.15 0.20
CA ILE A 174 -7.24 -29.19 0.53
C ILE A 174 -8.21 -28.66 1.59
N ASP A 175 -7.71 -28.03 2.63
CA ASP A 175 -8.53 -27.47 3.72
C ASP A 175 -9.49 -26.41 3.17
N LEU A 176 -9.03 -25.55 2.26
CA LEU A 176 -9.87 -24.56 1.56
C LEU A 176 -10.98 -25.21 0.73
N ALA A 177 -10.66 -26.29 0.02
CA ALA A 177 -11.63 -27.04 -0.78
C ALA A 177 -12.69 -27.72 0.12
N GLU A 178 -12.28 -28.36 1.20
CA GLU A 178 -13.16 -29.04 2.17
C GLU A 178 -14.08 -28.04 2.91
N ALA A 179 -13.58 -26.81 3.16
CA ALA A 179 -14.37 -25.73 3.74
C ALA A 179 -15.32 -25.03 2.74
N GLY A 180 -15.31 -25.42 1.45
CA GLY A 180 -16.13 -24.81 0.41
C GLY A 180 -15.71 -23.40 0.04
N VAL A 181 -14.45 -23.02 0.28
CA VAL A 181 -13.93 -21.71 -0.03
C VAL A 181 -13.59 -21.61 -1.52
N THR A 182 -14.04 -20.54 -2.15
CA THR A 182 -13.63 -20.15 -3.51
C THR A 182 -12.46 -19.17 -3.40
N LEU A 183 -11.37 -19.42 -4.15
CA LEU A 183 -10.13 -18.67 -4.01
C LEU A 183 -9.86 -17.76 -5.23
N ILE A 184 -9.56 -16.49 -4.99
CA ILE A 184 -8.91 -15.60 -5.96
C ILE A 184 -7.48 -15.37 -5.44
N TRP A 185 -6.48 -15.87 -6.17
CA TRP A 185 -5.10 -15.87 -5.69
C TRP A 185 -4.15 -15.14 -6.63
N GLN A 186 -3.68 -13.95 -6.21
CA GLN A 186 -2.60 -13.24 -6.89
C GLN A 186 -1.25 -13.61 -6.28
N THR A 187 -0.48 -14.38 -6.99
CA THR A 187 0.78 -14.96 -6.51
C THR A 187 2.01 -14.10 -6.74
N GLY A 188 1.99 -13.20 -7.72
CA GLY A 188 3.17 -12.56 -8.30
C GLY A 188 3.88 -13.47 -9.32
N LYS A 189 4.65 -12.86 -10.21
CA LYS A 189 5.28 -13.56 -11.36
C LYS A 189 6.20 -14.72 -10.98
N SER A 190 6.87 -14.61 -9.83
CA SER A 190 7.87 -15.63 -9.43
C SER A 190 7.27 -16.91 -8.87
N TYR A 191 5.97 -16.93 -8.59
CA TYR A 191 5.31 -18.04 -7.90
C TYR A 191 4.15 -18.65 -8.70
N ILE A 192 3.77 -18.08 -9.84
CA ILE A 192 2.57 -18.45 -10.58
C ILE A 192 2.59 -19.91 -11.07
N ASP A 193 3.73 -20.38 -11.57
CA ASP A 193 3.84 -21.73 -12.11
C ASP A 193 3.72 -22.77 -10.98
N GLU A 194 4.39 -22.53 -9.84
CA GLU A 194 4.29 -23.38 -8.66
C GLU A 194 2.86 -23.43 -8.10
N ALA A 195 2.16 -22.30 -8.13
CA ALA A 195 0.77 -22.23 -7.68
C ALA A 195 -0.17 -23.02 -8.60
N ARG A 196 -0.01 -22.94 -9.92
CA ARG A 196 -0.78 -23.70 -10.89
C ARG A 196 -0.59 -25.21 -10.71
N ASP A 197 0.66 -25.65 -10.62
CA ASP A 197 0.99 -27.04 -10.37
C ASP A 197 0.37 -27.58 -9.07
N ALA A 198 0.26 -26.74 -8.05
CA ALA A 198 -0.36 -27.11 -6.79
C ALA A 198 -1.89 -27.21 -6.88
N ILE A 199 -2.54 -26.29 -7.59
CA ILE A 199 -3.99 -26.29 -7.80
C ILE A 199 -4.43 -27.47 -8.65
N ASP A 200 -3.67 -27.85 -9.68
CA ASP A 200 -3.97 -28.99 -10.54
C ASP A 200 -4.08 -30.33 -9.76
N ARG A 201 -3.49 -30.38 -8.57
CA ARG A 201 -3.59 -31.53 -7.65
C ARG A 201 -4.81 -31.51 -6.74
N VAL A 202 -5.57 -30.41 -6.74
CA VAL A 202 -6.76 -30.22 -5.91
C VAL A 202 -7.93 -29.75 -6.79
N PRO A 203 -8.40 -30.59 -7.74
CA PRO A 203 -9.40 -30.20 -8.74
C PRO A 203 -10.76 -29.83 -8.19
N GLN A 204 -11.05 -30.18 -6.93
CA GLN A 204 -12.27 -29.79 -6.23
C GLN A 204 -12.25 -28.33 -5.71
N LEU A 205 -11.08 -27.68 -5.66
CA LEU A 205 -10.98 -26.29 -5.25
C LEU A 205 -11.33 -25.36 -6.41
N HIS A 206 -12.35 -24.56 -6.25
CA HIS A 206 -12.63 -23.48 -7.19
C HIS A 206 -11.63 -22.34 -6.97
N CYS A 207 -10.74 -22.13 -7.94
CA CYS A 207 -9.67 -21.15 -7.83
C CYS A 207 -9.44 -20.37 -9.11
N HIS A 208 -9.36 -19.04 -9.00
CA HIS A 208 -8.76 -18.19 -10.01
C HIS A 208 -7.37 -17.77 -9.58
N VAL A 209 -6.32 -18.34 -10.22
CA VAL A 209 -4.93 -18.01 -9.92
C VAL A 209 -4.30 -17.19 -11.03
N THR A 210 -3.62 -16.10 -10.65
CA THR A 210 -2.95 -15.21 -11.58
C THR A 210 -1.69 -14.61 -10.96
N ASP A 211 -0.74 -14.19 -11.81
CA ASP A 211 0.43 -13.46 -11.37
C ASP A 211 0.11 -12.01 -10.98
N PHE A 212 -0.88 -11.39 -11.64
CA PHE A 212 -1.30 -10.02 -11.39
C PHE A 212 -2.79 -9.83 -11.71
N ILE A 213 -3.50 -9.11 -10.84
CA ILE A 213 -4.90 -8.72 -11.05
C ILE A 213 -4.94 -7.29 -11.59
N GLU A 214 -5.43 -7.11 -12.81
CA GLU A 214 -5.60 -5.79 -13.41
C GLU A 214 -6.86 -5.10 -12.88
N ARG A 215 -7.97 -5.84 -12.80
CA ARG A 215 -9.29 -5.38 -12.34
C ARG A 215 -9.46 -5.65 -10.84
N MET A 216 -8.75 -4.86 -10.04
CA MET A 216 -8.84 -4.95 -8.57
C MET A 216 -10.24 -4.57 -8.03
N ASP A 217 -10.96 -3.71 -8.72
CA ASP A 217 -12.37 -3.39 -8.43
C ASP A 217 -13.24 -4.66 -8.41
N TYR A 218 -13.12 -5.51 -9.44
CA TYR A 218 -13.81 -6.80 -9.47
C TYR A 218 -13.33 -7.74 -8.35
N ALA A 219 -12.02 -7.80 -8.08
CA ALA A 219 -11.48 -8.67 -7.05
C ALA A 219 -11.99 -8.29 -5.66
N TYR A 220 -11.97 -7.01 -5.33
CA TYR A 220 -12.51 -6.54 -4.06
C TYR A 220 -14.02 -6.73 -3.96
N VAL A 221 -14.79 -6.48 -5.03
CA VAL A 221 -16.26 -6.68 -5.02
C VAL A 221 -16.61 -8.14 -4.79
N ALA A 222 -15.93 -9.08 -5.48
CA ALA A 222 -16.16 -10.51 -5.28
C ALA A 222 -15.84 -10.98 -3.86
N ALA A 223 -14.78 -10.47 -3.24
CA ALA A 223 -14.22 -10.97 -2.00
C ALA A 223 -15.12 -10.77 -0.77
N ASP A 224 -15.25 -11.81 0.03
CA ASP A 224 -15.86 -11.78 1.37
C ASP A 224 -14.80 -11.56 2.45
N LEU A 225 -13.55 -12.03 2.23
CA LEU A 225 -12.40 -11.81 3.10
C LEU A 225 -11.14 -11.55 2.24
N VAL A 226 -10.27 -10.67 2.69
CA VAL A 226 -9.02 -10.33 2.01
C VAL A 226 -7.81 -10.72 2.87
N ILE A 227 -6.87 -11.45 2.30
CA ILE A 227 -5.52 -11.63 2.87
C ILE A 227 -4.56 -10.74 2.10
N SER A 228 -3.81 -9.90 2.80
CA SER A 228 -2.86 -8.97 2.16
C SER A 228 -1.65 -8.67 3.03
N ARG A 229 -0.58 -8.20 2.40
CA ARG A 229 0.47 -7.45 3.10
C ARG A 229 -0.07 -6.12 3.60
N ALA A 230 0.47 -5.61 4.70
CA ALA A 230 0.04 -4.35 5.31
C ALA A 230 0.71 -3.12 4.67
N GLY A 231 0.72 -3.07 3.33
CA GLY A 231 1.17 -1.90 2.58
C GLY A 231 0.21 -0.73 2.71
N ALA A 232 0.73 0.48 2.71
CA ALA A 232 -0.06 1.70 2.94
C ALA A 232 -1.26 1.82 1.99
N LEU A 233 -1.06 1.58 0.69
CA LEU A 233 -2.15 1.67 -0.30
C LEU A 233 -3.14 0.52 -0.16
N SER A 234 -2.68 -0.73 0.03
CA SER A 234 -3.57 -1.88 0.25
C SER A 234 -4.49 -1.67 1.45
N ILE A 235 -3.96 -1.13 2.54
CA ILE A 235 -4.76 -0.78 3.72
C ILE A 235 -5.78 0.31 3.40
N SER A 236 -5.38 1.35 2.67
CA SER A 236 -6.30 2.43 2.30
C SER A 236 -7.42 1.94 1.37
N GLU A 237 -7.13 1.02 0.45
CA GLU A 237 -8.11 0.36 -0.40
C GLU A 237 -9.08 -0.50 0.44
N ILE A 238 -8.56 -1.35 1.34
CA ILE A 238 -9.33 -2.19 2.27
C ILE A 238 -10.29 -1.33 3.11
N CYS A 239 -9.79 -0.24 3.69
CA CYS A 239 -10.60 0.67 4.48
C CYS A 239 -11.69 1.35 3.67
N LEU A 240 -11.35 1.89 2.49
CA LEU A 240 -12.33 2.56 1.63
C LEU A 240 -13.46 1.62 1.21
N LEU A 241 -13.10 0.39 0.84
CA LEU A 241 -14.03 -0.62 0.36
C LEU A 241 -14.71 -1.42 1.48
N ARG A 242 -14.44 -1.07 2.74
CA ARG A 242 -14.99 -1.74 3.92
C ARG A 242 -14.78 -3.26 3.88
N LYS A 243 -13.62 -3.70 3.39
CA LYS A 243 -13.33 -5.13 3.29
C LYS A 243 -12.79 -5.68 4.60
N PRO A 244 -13.37 -6.76 5.14
CA PRO A 244 -12.72 -7.49 6.22
C PRO A 244 -11.39 -8.05 5.72
N ALA A 245 -10.36 -8.03 6.55
CA ALA A 245 -9.03 -8.43 6.13
C ALA A 245 -8.21 -9.08 7.22
N ILE A 246 -7.37 -10.04 6.82
CA ILE A 246 -6.25 -10.55 7.62
C ILE A 246 -4.96 -9.96 7.02
N LEU A 247 -4.24 -9.19 7.82
CA LEU A 247 -3.02 -8.53 7.43
C LEU A 247 -1.79 -9.31 7.87
N VAL A 248 -0.91 -9.60 6.93
CA VAL A 248 0.37 -10.27 7.18
C VAL A 248 1.51 -9.30 6.88
N PRO A 249 2.01 -8.54 7.88
CA PRO A 249 3.08 -7.56 7.66
C PRO A 249 4.34 -8.21 7.13
N SER A 250 4.99 -7.56 6.14
CA SER A 250 6.30 -8.01 5.68
C SER A 250 7.38 -7.64 6.69
N PRO A 251 8.26 -8.59 7.12
CA PRO A 251 9.35 -8.29 8.04
C PRO A 251 10.51 -7.54 7.37
N ASN A 252 10.53 -7.48 6.03
CA ASN A 252 11.64 -6.95 5.25
C ASN A 252 11.44 -5.50 4.78
N VAL A 253 10.70 -4.69 5.56
CA VAL A 253 10.43 -3.29 5.24
C VAL A 253 11.14 -2.33 6.18
N ALA A 254 11.44 -1.12 5.69
CA ALA A 254 12.10 -0.10 6.49
C ALA A 254 11.22 0.32 7.69
N GLU A 255 11.85 0.55 8.85
CA GLU A 255 11.20 1.06 10.06
C GLU A 255 10.04 0.18 10.58
N ASP A 256 9.91 -1.05 10.09
CA ASP A 256 8.80 -1.96 10.43
C ASP A 256 7.41 -1.32 10.26
N HIS A 257 7.29 -0.48 9.21
CA HIS A 257 6.06 0.30 9.01
C HIS A 257 4.84 -0.58 8.71
N GLN A 258 4.98 -1.76 8.09
CA GLN A 258 3.84 -2.64 7.83
C GLN A 258 3.25 -3.22 9.12
N THR A 259 4.06 -3.63 10.07
CA THR A 259 3.55 -4.07 11.39
C THR A 259 2.83 -2.95 12.11
N LYS A 260 3.35 -1.73 12.05
CA LYS A 260 2.69 -0.56 12.67
C LYS A 260 1.38 -0.21 11.98
N ASN A 261 1.34 -0.26 10.64
CA ASN A 261 0.12 -0.06 9.87
C ASN A 261 -0.94 -1.12 10.22
N ALA A 262 -0.58 -2.41 10.24
CA ALA A 262 -1.50 -3.49 10.59
C ALA A 262 -2.03 -3.34 12.02
N LYS A 263 -1.17 -3.01 13.00
CA LYS A 263 -1.57 -2.74 14.38
C LYS A 263 -2.55 -1.57 14.49
N ALA A 264 -2.38 -0.52 13.70
CA ALA A 264 -3.30 0.63 13.70
C ALA A 264 -4.74 0.22 13.32
N LEU A 265 -4.92 -0.81 12.50
CA LEU A 265 -6.22 -1.36 12.14
C LEU A 265 -6.68 -2.39 13.17
N SER A 266 -5.84 -3.36 13.54
CA SER A 266 -6.24 -4.47 14.41
C SER A 266 -6.66 -4.00 15.81
N MET A 267 -6.00 -3.00 16.36
CA MET A 267 -6.38 -2.38 17.65
C MET A 267 -7.77 -1.70 17.60
N ARG A 268 -8.33 -1.47 16.43
CA ARG A 268 -9.65 -0.88 16.20
C ARG A 268 -10.69 -1.90 15.71
N GLY A 269 -10.33 -3.20 15.67
CA GLY A 269 -11.17 -4.26 15.14
C GLY A 269 -11.43 -4.16 13.63
N ALA A 270 -10.57 -3.43 12.91
CA ALA A 270 -10.72 -3.16 11.47
C ALA A 270 -9.97 -4.17 10.58
N ALA A 271 -9.18 -5.04 11.18
CA ALA A 271 -8.51 -6.17 10.52
C ALA A 271 -7.95 -7.11 11.59
N ASP A 272 -7.74 -8.37 11.22
CA ASP A 272 -6.92 -9.30 12.00
C ASP A 272 -5.44 -9.18 11.56
N LEU A 273 -4.52 -9.50 12.48
CA LEU A 273 -3.09 -9.43 12.24
C LEU A 273 -2.45 -10.76 12.56
N ILE A 274 -1.81 -11.36 11.56
CA ILE A 274 -0.97 -12.55 11.71
C ILE A 274 0.45 -12.18 11.33
N THR A 275 1.42 -12.55 12.15
CA THR A 275 2.83 -12.28 11.83
C THR A 275 3.31 -13.15 10.68
N ASP A 276 4.32 -12.69 9.94
CA ASP A 276 4.91 -13.48 8.83
C ASP A 276 5.42 -14.85 9.31
N ALA A 277 5.93 -14.92 10.55
CA ALA A 277 6.43 -16.16 11.14
C ALA A 277 5.32 -17.18 11.46
N GLU A 278 4.12 -16.72 11.81
CA GLU A 278 2.97 -17.56 12.17
C GLU A 278 2.12 -17.92 10.95
N ALA A 279 2.32 -17.25 9.81
CA ALA A 279 1.41 -17.33 8.66
C ALA A 279 1.24 -18.75 8.12
N ASN A 280 2.30 -19.57 8.08
CA ASN A 280 2.20 -20.92 7.56
C ASN A 280 1.27 -21.83 8.39
N GLU A 281 1.16 -21.59 9.68
CA GLU A 281 0.34 -22.41 10.58
C GLU A 281 -1.07 -21.84 10.80
N LYS A 282 -1.20 -20.52 10.83
CA LYS A 282 -2.43 -19.86 11.29
C LYS A 282 -3.25 -19.21 10.18
N LEU A 283 -2.62 -18.73 9.11
CA LEU A 283 -3.26 -17.81 8.16
C LEU A 283 -4.52 -18.41 7.51
N ILE A 284 -4.43 -19.59 6.95
CA ILE A 284 -5.55 -20.21 6.26
C ILE A 284 -6.57 -20.81 7.25
N PRO A 285 -6.17 -21.51 8.33
CA PRO A 285 -7.12 -21.92 9.35
C PRO A 285 -7.96 -20.76 9.92
N GLU A 286 -7.34 -19.63 10.28
CA GLU A 286 -8.06 -18.45 10.77
C GLU A 286 -8.94 -17.80 9.69
N ALA A 287 -8.51 -17.81 8.42
CA ALA A 287 -9.31 -17.30 7.31
C ALA A 287 -10.57 -18.15 7.08
N ILE A 288 -10.47 -19.48 7.15
CA ILE A 288 -11.62 -20.40 7.04
C ILE A 288 -12.58 -20.14 8.19
N GLU A 289 -12.07 -20.09 9.43
CA GLU A 289 -12.89 -19.81 10.60
C GLU A 289 -13.60 -18.44 10.52
N ALA A 290 -12.91 -17.41 10.02
CA ALA A 290 -13.48 -16.09 9.81
C ALA A 290 -14.61 -16.10 8.77
N LEU A 291 -14.43 -16.82 7.66
CA LEU A 291 -15.45 -16.97 6.60
C LEU A 291 -16.74 -17.67 7.10
N ASP A 292 -16.65 -18.48 8.15
CA ASP A 292 -17.82 -19.10 8.81
C ASP A 292 -18.56 -18.14 9.75
N ARG A 293 -18.05 -16.91 9.95
CA ARG A 293 -18.60 -15.91 10.86
C ARG A 293 -18.95 -14.60 10.13
N PRO A 294 -19.96 -14.60 9.24
CA PRO A 294 -20.28 -13.45 8.39
C PRO A 294 -20.58 -12.16 9.16
N LYS A 295 -21.16 -12.26 10.36
CA LYS A 295 -21.42 -11.09 11.20
C LYS A 295 -20.13 -10.46 11.72
N GLN A 296 -19.13 -11.26 12.07
CA GLN A 296 -17.84 -10.76 12.50
C GLN A 296 -17.10 -10.06 11.33
N LEU A 297 -17.19 -10.62 10.13
CA LEU A 297 -16.64 -10.00 8.92
C LEU A 297 -17.32 -8.66 8.62
N GLU A 298 -18.65 -8.59 8.74
CA GLU A 298 -19.38 -7.33 8.57
C GLU A 298 -18.95 -6.27 9.58
N ASP A 299 -18.82 -6.63 10.85
CA ASP A 299 -18.39 -5.72 11.92
C ASP A 299 -16.95 -5.23 11.67
N MET A 300 -16.03 -6.11 11.23
CA MET A 300 -14.66 -5.78 10.84
C MET A 300 -14.63 -4.83 9.65
N GLY A 301 -15.39 -5.11 8.59
CA GLY A 301 -15.52 -4.25 7.43
C GLY A 301 -16.08 -2.86 7.78
N ASN A 302 -17.08 -2.80 8.66
CA ASN A 302 -17.63 -1.54 9.15
C ASN A 302 -16.61 -0.76 9.99
N ALA A 303 -15.79 -1.43 10.81
CA ALA A 303 -14.71 -0.80 11.55
C ALA A 303 -13.62 -0.25 10.60
N ALA A 304 -13.26 -1.00 9.57
CA ALA A 304 -12.33 -0.55 8.52
C ALA A 304 -12.86 0.70 7.80
N GLY A 305 -14.16 0.71 7.45
CA GLY A 305 -14.80 1.85 6.80
C GLY A 305 -14.76 3.15 7.61
N LYS A 306 -14.75 3.08 8.95
CA LYS A 306 -14.61 4.26 9.81
C LYS A 306 -13.20 4.89 9.73
N LEU A 307 -12.21 4.16 9.24
CA LEU A 307 -10.84 4.63 9.05
C LEU A 307 -10.60 5.12 7.61
N ALA A 308 -11.57 4.99 6.73
CA ALA A 308 -11.47 5.43 5.36
C ALA A 308 -11.38 6.95 5.23
N THR A 309 -10.55 7.41 4.34
CA THR A 309 -10.47 8.84 3.94
C THR A 309 -10.67 8.90 2.42
N PRO A 310 -11.91 9.03 1.95
CA PRO A 310 -12.21 9.13 0.52
C PRO A 310 -11.68 10.45 -0.06
N ASN A 311 -11.55 10.52 -1.38
CA ASN A 311 -11.14 11.72 -2.12
C ASN A 311 -9.78 12.28 -1.65
N ALA A 312 -8.86 11.40 -1.26
CA ALA A 312 -7.57 11.82 -0.71
C ALA A 312 -6.75 12.66 -1.70
N ALA A 313 -6.82 12.34 -2.99
CA ALA A 313 -6.12 13.10 -4.03
C ALA A 313 -6.63 14.56 -4.11
N GLU A 314 -7.96 14.76 -4.10
CA GLU A 314 -8.58 16.09 -4.10
C GLU A 314 -8.24 16.87 -2.82
N HIS A 315 -8.25 16.20 -1.67
CA HIS A 315 -7.85 16.83 -0.41
C HIS A 315 -6.40 17.31 -0.46
N ILE A 316 -5.47 16.54 -1.03
CA ILE A 316 -4.07 16.94 -1.19
C ILE A 316 -3.96 18.10 -2.18
N VAL A 317 -4.65 18.05 -3.33
CA VAL A 317 -4.68 19.14 -4.32
C VAL A 317 -5.18 20.44 -3.68
N ARG A 318 -6.25 20.38 -2.90
CA ARG A 318 -6.74 21.55 -2.16
C ARG A 318 -5.68 22.13 -1.21
N GLN A 319 -4.86 21.31 -0.56
CA GLN A 319 -3.76 21.84 0.26
C GLN A 319 -2.66 22.50 -0.59
N VAL A 320 -2.40 21.99 -1.79
CA VAL A 320 -1.50 22.64 -2.76
C VAL A 320 -2.05 24.02 -3.15
N GLU A 321 -3.32 24.13 -3.50
CA GLU A 321 -3.98 25.37 -3.87
C GLU A 321 -3.93 26.40 -2.74
N ILE A 322 -4.20 25.97 -1.50
CA ILE A 322 -4.08 26.83 -0.30
C ILE A 322 -2.65 27.36 -0.13
N VAL A 323 -1.63 26.48 -0.29
CA VAL A 323 -0.22 26.87 -0.16
C VAL A 323 0.20 27.87 -1.24
N LEU A 324 -0.38 27.76 -2.43
CA LEU A 324 -0.15 28.68 -3.56
C LEU A 324 -1.01 29.93 -3.54
N GLY A 325 -1.96 30.04 -2.60
CA GLY A 325 -2.88 31.19 -2.55
C GLY A 325 -3.90 31.22 -3.69
N LEU A 326 -4.20 30.05 -4.30
CA LEU A 326 -5.14 29.94 -5.43
C LEU A 326 -6.59 29.81 -4.98
N ASN A 327 -6.84 29.45 -3.72
CA ASN A 327 -8.16 29.39 -3.10
C ASN A 327 -8.32 30.58 -2.12
N SER A 328 -8.95 31.60 -2.58
CA SER A 328 -9.50 32.69 -1.76
C SER A 328 -10.98 32.44 -1.43
#